data_699bd5375debef59ae359162a12ff4d4
#
_entry.id   699bd5375debef59ae359162a12ff4d4
#
_cell.length_a   1.000
_cell.length_b   1.000
_cell.length_c   1.000
_cell.angle_alpha   90.00
_cell.angle_beta   90.00
_cell.angle_gamma   90.00
#
_symmetry.space_group_name_H-M   'P 1'
#
loop_
_entity.id
_entity.type
_entity.pdbx_description
1 polymer ?
#
loop_
_entity_poly.entity_id
_entity_poly.type
_entity_poly.pdbx_seq_one_letter_code
_entity_poly.pdbx_strand_id
1 'polypeptide(L)'
;MQETKILWADDEINLLKPHILLLNEKGYHVTTYTNGNDALEAFGKEHFDLVFLDENMRGMSGLERLTTIKNIRNDVPVVLITKSEEENLMEDAIGSKIDDYLIKPVNPKQVLLTIKKIIDNKRLVSERTSMAYQQDFRRLGMTLNDKLSYEEWLDVYKKLVFWELELEKLDDPQMHEILTMQKSEANMQFSKFIEDHYLGWVNGKGKAPLLSNELLKKKAFPLINNNVPVFFILIDNLRYDQWRIINPLITEHFRLDEEDTYSSIFPTATQYARNSIFSGLMPLEMEKRFPGLWQNDDDEGGKNMHEGAFLADQIKRSLRKDCKFSYNKILPYDDGKALNEQVNNLLQNEFNAIVYNFVDLLSHART
;
A
#
# COMPACT_ATOMS: atom_id res chain seq x y z
N MET A 1 -31.40 9.21 9.38
CA MET A 1 -30.84 8.42 8.28
C MET A 1 -30.37 9.42 7.24
N GLN A 2 -29.14 9.33 6.81
CA GLN A 2 -28.60 10.20 5.76
C GLN A 2 -29.32 9.86 4.44
N GLU A 3 -29.79 10.85 3.73
CA GLU A 3 -30.57 10.69 2.50
C GLU A 3 -29.60 10.26 1.38
N THR A 4 -29.83 9.10 0.76
CA THR A 4 -28.97 8.58 -0.32
C THR A 4 -29.16 9.42 -1.58
N LYS A 5 -28.07 10.05 -2.04
CA LYS A 5 -28.05 10.94 -3.22
C LYS A 5 -27.57 10.18 -4.46
N ILE A 6 -28.39 10.20 -5.50
CA ILE A 6 -28.14 9.51 -6.74
C ILE A 6 -28.03 10.53 -7.89
N LEU A 7 -26.94 10.49 -8.64
CA LEU A 7 -26.81 11.20 -9.90
C LEU A 7 -27.29 10.29 -11.04
N TRP A 8 -28.19 10.77 -11.90
CA TRP A 8 -28.62 10.05 -13.09
C TRP A 8 -28.45 10.92 -14.34
N ALA A 9 -27.52 10.54 -15.20
CA ALA A 9 -27.25 11.20 -16.47
C ALA A 9 -27.78 10.34 -17.62
N ASP A 10 -28.74 10.88 -18.40
CA ASP A 10 -29.37 10.21 -19.55
C ASP A 10 -29.99 11.29 -20.46
N ASP A 11 -29.72 11.31 -21.73
CA ASP A 11 -30.25 12.32 -22.65
C ASP A 11 -31.76 12.18 -22.89
N GLU A 12 -32.31 10.98 -22.64
CA GLU A 12 -33.75 10.67 -22.67
C GLU A 12 -34.36 10.67 -21.24
N ILE A 13 -33.75 11.34 -20.25
CA ILE A 13 -34.16 11.31 -18.84
C ILE A 13 -35.64 11.67 -18.62
N ASN A 14 -36.22 12.47 -19.49
CA ASN A 14 -37.65 12.84 -19.43
C ASN A 14 -38.58 11.64 -19.58
N LEU A 15 -38.15 10.58 -20.27
CA LEU A 15 -38.91 9.33 -20.42
C LEU A 15 -38.81 8.48 -19.14
N LEU A 16 -37.84 8.76 -18.26
CA LEU A 16 -37.56 8.03 -17.04
C LEU A 16 -38.23 8.66 -15.80
N LYS A 17 -39.08 9.70 -15.97
CA LYS A 17 -39.82 10.35 -14.86
C LYS A 17 -40.53 9.37 -13.92
N PRO A 18 -41.21 8.31 -14.39
CA PRO A 18 -41.82 7.33 -13.49
C PRO A 18 -40.82 6.60 -12.61
N HIS A 19 -39.58 6.34 -13.11
CA HIS A 19 -38.50 5.73 -12.33
C HIS A 19 -38.03 6.67 -11.22
N ILE A 20 -37.81 7.96 -11.56
CA ILE A 20 -37.35 8.99 -10.64
C ILE A 20 -38.38 9.20 -9.52
N LEU A 21 -39.67 9.28 -9.87
CA LEU A 21 -40.75 9.41 -8.90
C LEU A 21 -40.78 8.22 -7.92
N LEU A 22 -40.68 6.98 -8.45
CA LEU A 22 -40.62 5.78 -7.61
C LEU A 22 -39.42 5.80 -6.67
N LEU A 23 -38.25 6.23 -7.13
CA LEU A 23 -37.06 6.30 -6.31
C LEU A 23 -37.18 7.35 -5.21
N ASN A 24 -37.71 8.54 -5.54
CA ASN A 24 -37.97 9.58 -4.55
C ASN A 24 -38.99 9.13 -3.50
N GLU A 25 -40.08 8.42 -3.88
CA GLU A 25 -41.03 7.80 -2.96
C GLU A 25 -40.39 6.76 -2.03
N LYS A 26 -39.31 6.13 -2.47
CA LYS A 26 -38.53 5.16 -1.67
C LYS A 26 -37.45 5.82 -0.81
N GLY A 27 -37.36 7.15 -0.78
CA GLY A 27 -36.43 7.89 0.06
C GLY A 27 -35.03 8.11 -0.56
N TYR A 28 -34.88 7.89 -1.86
CA TYR A 28 -33.65 8.25 -2.60
C TYR A 28 -33.80 9.67 -3.16
N HIS A 29 -32.74 10.44 -3.11
CA HIS A 29 -32.71 11.77 -3.74
C HIS A 29 -32.03 11.69 -5.11
N VAL A 30 -32.80 11.79 -6.21
CA VAL A 30 -32.29 11.64 -7.57
C VAL A 30 -32.12 13.00 -8.23
N THR A 31 -30.87 13.37 -8.54
CA THR A 31 -30.51 14.54 -9.33
C THR A 31 -30.25 14.10 -10.77
N THR A 32 -30.92 14.74 -11.74
CA THR A 32 -30.92 14.30 -13.14
C THR A 32 -30.24 15.27 -14.05
N TYR A 33 -29.51 14.74 -15.06
CA TYR A 33 -28.83 15.52 -16.07
C TYR A 33 -29.10 14.93 -17.45
N THR A 34 -29.37 15.80 -18.43
CA THR A 34 -29.54 15.45 -19.86
C THR A 34 -28.23 15.51 -20.65
N ASN A 35 -27.19 16.02 -20.03
CA ASN A 35 -25.87 16.24 -20.62
C ASN A 35 -24.79 15.69 -19.68
N GLY A 36 -23.88 14.89 -20.23
CA GLY A 36 -22.82 14.26 -19.47
C GLY A 36 -21.78 15.23 -18.89
N ASN A 37 -21.52 16.36 -19.57
CA ASN A 37 -20.58 17.37 -19.05
C ASN A 37 -21.14 18.08 -17.81
N ASP A 38 -22.43 18.44 -17.83
CA ASP A 38 -23.10 19.04 -16.68
C ASP A 38 -23.15 18.07 -15.49
N ALA A 39 -23.34 16.77 -15.79
CA ALA A 39 -23.29 15.71 -14.79
C ALA A 39 -21.89 15.58 -14.13
N LEU A 40 -20.82 15.61 -14.93
CA LEU A 40 -19.45 15.58 -14.44
C LEU A 40 -19.10 16.83 -13.63
N GLU A 41 -19.54 18.01 -14.06
CA GLU A 41 -19.32 19.25 -13.32
C GLU A 41 -20.01 19.21 -11.94
N ALA A 42 -21.27 18.73 -11.89
CA ALA A 42 -22.00 18.56 -10.65
C ALA A 42 -21.36 17.50 -9.75
N PHE A 43 -20.90 16.38 -10.32
CA PHE A 43 -20.20 15.32 -9.59
C PHE A 43 -18.92 15.82 -8.91
N GLY A 44 -18.20 16.75 -9.55
CA GLY A 44 -17.01 17.37 -8.97
C GLY A 44 -17.33 18.33 -7.81
N LYS A 45 -18.54 18.90 -7.75
CA LYS A 45 -18.94 19.91 -6.76
C LYS A 45 -19.76 19.35 -5.60
N GLU A 46 -20.52 18.28 -5.83
CA GLU A 46 -21.46 17.71 -4.87
C GLU A 46 -21.12 16.24 -4.57
N HIS A 47 -21.60 15.77 -3.41
CA HIS A 47 -21.47 14.37 -3.02
C HIS A 47 -22.65 13.55 -3.54
N PHE A 48 -22.34 12.42 -4.17
CA PHE A 48 -23.31 11.42 -4.60
C PHE A 48 -22.86 10.04 -4.13
N ASP A 49 -23.82 9.21 -3.72
CA ASP A 49 -23.61 7.84 -3.22
C ASP A 49 -23.62 6.80 -4.36
N LEU A 50 -24.23 7.13 -5.51
CA LEU A 50 -24.35 6.28 -6.69
C LEU A 50 -24.54 7.14 -7.95
N VAL A 51 -23.98 6.67 -9.05
CA VAL A 51 -24.15 7.30 -10.38
C VAL A 51 -24.79 6.31 -11.35
N PHE A 52 -25.89 6.68 -11.99
CA PHE A 52 -26.40 6.07 -13.21
C PHE A 52 -25.92 6.85 -14.42
N LEU A 53 -25.33 6.20 -15.38
CA LEU A 53 -24.73 6.83 -16.56
C LEU A 53 -25.21 6.14 -17.83
N ASP A 54 -25.92 6.87 -18.69
CA ASP A 54 -26.22 6.38 -20.03
C ASP A 54 -24.96 6.38 -20.89
N GLU A 55 -24.75 5.27 -21.60
CA GLU A 55 -23.61 5.08 -22.47
C GLU A 55 -23.67 6.00 -23.71
N ASN A 56 -24.86 6.15 -24.29
CA ASN A 56 -25.06 6.76 -25.58
C ASN A 56 -25.46 8.25 -25.52
N MET A 57 -24.87 9.02 -24.62
CA MET A 57 -25.10 10.47 -24.54
C MET A 57 -24.19 11.23 -25.55
N ARG A 58 -24.66 12.37 -26.06
CA ARG A 58 -23.86 13.21 -26.99
C ARG A 58 -22.54 13.69 -26.35
N GLY A 59 -21.47 13.67 -27.10
CA GLY A 59 -20.13 14.13 -26.70
C GLY A 59 -19.21 12.95 -26.37
N MET A 60 -18.70 12.88 -25.13
CA MET A 60 -17.85 11.78 -24.65
C MET A 60 -18.65 10.47 -24.53
N SER A 61 -18.02 9.34 -24.72
CA SER A 61 -18.64 8.02 -24.48
C SER A 61 -18.94 7.79 -23.00
N GLY A 62 -19.84 6.86 -22.69
CA GLY A 62 -20.13 6.47 -21.30
C GLY A 62 -18.88 5.95 -20.57
N LEU A 63 -18.00 5.22 -21.27
CA LEU A 63 -16.75 4.69 -20.71
C LEU A 63 -15.72 5.79 -20.39
N GLU A 64 -15.61 6.82 -21.25
CA GLU A 64 -14.73 7.97 -20.97
C GLU A 64 -15.21 8.76 -19.76
N ARG A 65 -16.53 8.94 -19.61
CA ARG A 65 -17.13 9.59 -18.42
C ARG A 65 -16.96 8.74 -17.18
N LEU A 66 -17.16 7.43 -17.27
CA LEU A 66 -16.89 6.48 -16.19
C LEU A 66 -15.45 6.64 -15.68
N THR A 67 -14.49 6.63 -16.60
CA THR A 67 -13.07 6.83 -16.27
C THR A 67 -12.84 8.17 -15.56
N THR A 68 -13.49 9.24 -16.02
CA THR A 68 -13.39 10.57 -15.41
C THR A 68 -13.99 10.59 -14.00
N ILE A 69 -15.16 9.98 -13.79
CA ILE A 69 -15.81 9.85 -12.48
C ILE A 69 -14.91 9.08 -11.51
N LYS A 70 -14.37 7.94 -11.95
CA LYS A 70 -13.48 7.10 -11.12
C LYS A 70 -12.14 7.78 -10.80
N ASN A 71 -11.65 8.66 -11.67
CA ASN A 71 -10.46 9.47 -11.40
C ASN A 71 -10.74 10.58 -10.36
N ILE A 72 -11.94 11.16 -10.33
CA ILE A 72 -12.34 12.17 -9.34
C ILE A 72 -12.60 11.50 -7.98
N ARG A 73 -13.41 10.44 -7.96
CA ARG A 73 -13.75 9.65 -6.77
C ARG A 73 -13.92 8.18 -7.13
N ASN A 74 -12.93 7.37 -6.83
CA ASN A 74 -12.90 5.95 -7.18
C ASN A 74 -13.87 5.09 -6.34
N ASP A 75 -14.28 5.56 -5.17
CA ASP A 75 -15.15 4.88 -4.20
C ASP A 75 -16.64 4.98 -4.51
N VAL A 76 -17.04 5.91 -5.39
CA VAL A 76 -18.45 6.08 -5.77
C VAL A 76 -18.83 5.04 -6.83
N PRO A 77 -19.83 4.20 -6.55
CA PRO A 77 -20.29 3.20 -7.51
C PRO A 77 -20.95 3.83 -8.73
N VAL A 78 -20.67 3.25 -9.90
CA VAL A 78 -21.20 3.68 -11.20
C VAL A 78 -21.90 2.52 -11.88
N VAL A 79 -23.14 2.73 -12.26
CA VAL A 79 -23.96 1.79 -13.04
C VAL A 79 -24.13 2.33 -14.46
N LEU A 80 -23.65 1.57 -15.43
CA LEU A 80 -23.81 1.93 -16.84
C LEU A 80 -25.18 1.49 -17.34
N ILE A 81 -25.86 2.34 -18.12
CA ILE A 81 -27.13 2.03 -18.78
C ILE A 81 -26.88 2.02 -20.27
N THR A 82 -27.14 0.90 -20.94
CA THR A 82 -26.82 0.69 -22.37
C THR A 82 -27.99 0.10 -23.15
N LYS A 83 -28.00 0.35 -24.46
CA LYS A 83 -28.93 -0.29 -25.42
C LYS A 83 -28.33 -1.56 -26.06
N SER A 84 -27.03 -1.80 -25.85
CA SER A 84 -26.29 -2.90 -26.51
C SER A 84 -25.99 -4.01 -25.53
N GLU A 85 -26.13 -5.26 -26.01
CA GLU A 85 -25.66 -6.48 -25.37
C GLU A 85 -24.29 -6.91 -25.94
N GLU A 86 -23.56 -6.02 -26.60
CA GLU A 86 -22.27 -6.34 -27.22
C GLU A 86 -21.23 -6.74 -26.16
N GLU A 87 -20.70 -7.94 -26.34
CA GLU A 87 -19.75 -8.58 -25.41
C GLU A 87 -18.49 -7.73 -25.20
N ASN A 88 -17.98 -7.12 -26.27
CA ASN A 88 -16.79 -6.24 -26.23
C ASN A 88 -16.99 -5.00 -25.33
N LEU A 89 -18.18 -4.42 -25.34
CA LEU A 89 -18.52 -3.23 -24.57
C LEU A 89 -18.66 -3.54 -23.09
N MET A 90 -19.13 -4.75 -22.76
CA MET A 90 -19.18 -5.26 -21.39
C MET A 90 -17.78 -5.57 -20.86
N GLU A 91 -16.89 -6.15 -21.66
CA GLU A 91 -15.50 -6.41 -21.28
C GLU A 91 -14.74 -5.11 -21.02
N ASP A 92 -14.88 -4.09 -21.88
CA ASP A 92 -14.28 -2.77 -21.70
C ASP A 92 -14.84 -2.04 -20.47
N ALA A 93 -16.14 -2.17 -20.20
CA ALA A 93 -16.79 -1.59 -19.03
C ALA A 93 -16.33 -2.26 -17.72
N ILE A 94 -16.20 -3.58 -17.70
CA ILE A 94 -15.63 -4.34 -16.57
C ILE A 94 -14.16 -3.94 -16.36
N GLY A 95 -13.37 -3.83 -17.42
CA GLY A 95 -11.99 -3.34 -17.37
C GLY A 95 -11.88 -1.91 -16.82
N SER A 96 -12.91 -1.09 -17.03
CA SER A 96 -13.02 0.31 -16.55
C SER A 96 -13.62 0.44 -15.14
N LYS A 97 -13.78 -0.68 -14.39
CA LYS A 97 -14.26 -0.73 -13.00
C LYS A 97 -15.69 -0.22 -12.80
N ILE A 98 -16.65 -0.63 -13.63
CA ILE A 98 -18.08 -0.45 -13.34
C ILE A 98 -18.50 -1.35 -12.18
N ASP A 99 -19.52 -0.90 -11.43
CA ASP A 99 -20.08 -1.66 -10.31
C ASP A 99 -21.26 -2.53 -10.73
N ASP A 100 -22.01 -2.11 -11.76
CA ASP A 100 -23.09 -2.90 -12.40
C ASP A 100 -23.46 -2.26 -13.74
N TYR A 101 -24.30 -2.95 -14.52
CA TYR A 101 -24.88 -2.40 -15.76
C TYR A 101 -26.37 -2.76 -15.89
N LEU A 102 -27.12 -1.94 -16.62
CA LEU A 102 -28.52 -2.13 -16.93
C LEU A 102 -28.76 -2.00 -18.45
N ILE A 103 -29.61 -2.87 -19.00
CA ILE A 103 -29.94 -2.86 -20.42
C ILE A 103 -31.27 -2.14 -20.63
N LYS A 104 -31.33 -1.21 -21.58
CA LYS A 104 -32.57 -0.53 -21.97
C LYS A 104 -33.47 -1.48 -22.79
N PRO A 105 -34.80 -1.51 -22.53
CA PRO A 105 -35.56 -0.60 -21.65
C PRO A 105 -35.40 -0.98 -20.17
N VAL A 106 -34.98 -0.03 -19.34
CA VAL A 106 -34.80 -0.27 -17.90
C VAL A 106 -36.13 -0.43 -17.19
N ASN A 107 -36.25 -1.45 -16.37
CA ASN A 107 -37.42 -1.66 -15.53
C ASN A 107 -37.24 -0.94 -14.18
N PRO A 108 -38.23 -0.16 -13.68
CA PRO A 108 -38.13 0.53 -12.38
C PRO A 108 -37.79 -0.39 -11.21
N LYS A 109 -38.27 -1.63 -11.20
CA LYS A 109 -37.95 -2.63 -10.19
C LYS A 109 -36.48 -3.08 -10.27
N GLN A 110 -35.95 -3.20 -11.48
CA GLN A 110 -34.55 -3.59 -11.70
C GLN A 110 -33.61 -2.47 -11.20
N VAL A 111 -33.90 -1.21 -11.53
CA VAL A 111 -33.16 -0.05 -11.02
C VAL A 111 -33.13 -0.03 -9.50
N LEU A 112 -34.31 -0.24 -8.86
CA LEU A 112 -34.41 -0.28 -7.42
C LEU A 112 -33.61 -1.45 -6.80
N LEU A 113 -33.61 -2.62 -7.43
CA LEU A 113 -32.86 -3.78 -6.96
C LEU A 113 -31.34 -3.54 -7.09
N THR A 114 -30.87 -2.93 -8.17
CA THR A 114 -29.46 -2.56 -8.37
C THR A 114 -29.02 -1.53 -7.32
N ILE A 115 -29.82 -0.49 -7.05
CA ILE A 115 -29.54 0.46 -5.98
C ILE A 115 -29.38 -0.25 -4.63
N LYS A 116 -30.36 -1.10 -4.26
CA LYS A 116 -30.31 -1.83 -3.00
C LYS A 116 -29.11 -2.76 -2.90
N LYS A 117 -28.81 -3.50 -3.97
CA LYS A 117 -27.64 -4.38 -4.03
C LYS A 117 -26.36 -3.61 -3.75
N ILE A 118 -26.16 -2.46 -4.38
CA ILE A 118 -24.92 -1.68 -4.27
C ILE A 118 -24.85 -0.94 -2.92
N ILE A 119 -25.90 -0.19 -2.55
CA ILE A 119 -25.91 0.63 -1.33
C ILE A 119 -25.99 -0.24 -0.07
N ASP A 120 -26.87 -1.24 -0.05
CA ASP A 120 -27.02 -2.12 1.11
C ASP A 120 -25.77 -3.00 1.31
N ASN A 121 -25.14 -3.49 0.24
CA ASN A 121 -23.85 -4.20 0.37
C ASN A 121 -22.77 -3.31 0.96
N LYS A 122 -22.59 -2.08 0.45
CA LYS A 122 -21.60 -1.13 1.00
C LYS A 122 -21.84 -0.90 2.49
N ARG A 123 -23.10 -0.65 2.88
CA ARG A 123 -23.48 -0.47 4.29
C ARG A 123 -23.23 -1.72 5.14
N LEU A 124 -23.65 -2.89 4.68
CA LEU A 124 -23.46 -4.15 5.41
C LEU A 124 -21.97 -4.51 5.58
N VAL A 125 -21.15 -4.25 4.57
CA VAL A 125 -19.69 -4.44 4.66
C VAL A 125 -19.12 -3.47 5.69
N SER A 126 -19.50 -2.19 5.65
CA SER A 126 -19.07 -1.18 6.62
C SER A 126 -19.45 -1.55 8.06
N GLU A 127 -20.72 -1.92 8.29
CA GLU A 127 -21.20 -2.35 9.62
C GLU A 127 -20.44 -3.59 10.14
N ARG A 128 -20.19 -4.60 9.28
CA ARG A 128 -19.43 -5.79 9.64
C ARG A 128 -17.97 -5.47 9.97
N THR A 129 -17.33 -4.63 9.17
CA THR A 129 -15.93 -4.21 9.40
C THR A 129 -15.82 -3.44 10.71
N SER A 130 -16.74 -2.50 10.98
CA SER A 130 -16.76 -1.75 12.23
C SER A 130 -17.00 -2.65 13.45
N MET A 131 -17.93 -3.60 13.38
CA MET A 131 -18.15 -4.58 14.45
C MET A 131 -16.93 -5.48 14.69
N ALA A 132 -16.31 -5.97 13.62
CA ALA A 132 -15.13 -6.80 13.71
C ALA A 132 -13.95 -6.02 14.32
N TYR A 133 -13.77 -4.76 13.93
CA TYR A 133 -12.76 -3.90 14.55
C TYR A 133 -13.03 -3.65 16.02
N GLN A 134 -14.27 -3.34 16.42
CA GLN A 134 -14.60 -3.15 17.83
C GLN A 134 -14.30 -4.40 18.69
N GLN A 135 -14.49 -5.58 18.14
CA GLN A 135 -14.14 -6.82 18.82
C GLN A 135 -12.61 -6.98 18.95
N ASP A 136 -11.87 -6.75 17.87
CA ASP A 136 -10.42 -6.84 17.86
C ASP A 136 -9.78 -5.69 18.68
N PHE A 137 -10.36 -4.50 18.69
CA PHE A 137 -9.93 -3.38 19.54
C PHE A 137 -9.87 -3.77 21.01
N ARG A 138 -10.92 -4.42 21.54
CA ARG A 138 -10.93 -4.88 22.94
C ARG A 138 -9.84 -5.93 23.19
N ARG A 139 -9.67 -6.87 22.24
CA ARG A 139 -8.64 -7.91 22.36
C ARG A 139 -7.23 -7.33 22.31
N LEU A 140 -6.97 -6.42 21.38
CA LEU A 140 -5.70 -5.70 21.31
C LEU A 140 -5.42 -4.90 22.58
N GLY A 141 -6.42 -4.18 23.11
CA GLY A 141 -6.28 -3.44 24.38
C GLY A 141 -5.96 -4.34 25.57
N MET A 142 -6.52 -5.55 25.64
CA MET A 142 -6.15 -6.54 26.67
C MET A 142 -4.71 -7.03 26.45
N THR A 143 -4.35 -7.37 25.22
CA THR A 143 -3.00 -7.85 24.86
C THR A 143 -1.94 -6.81 25.20
N LEU A 144 -2.17 -5.52 24.97
CA LEU A 144 -1.23 -4.44 25.28
C LEU A 144 -0.93 -4.31 26.80
N ASN A 145 -1.81 -4.79 27.66
CA ASN A 145 -1.58 -4.79 29.12
C ASN A 145 -0.72 -5.96 29.60
N ASP A 146 -0.42 -6.95 28.74
CA ASP A 146 0.41 -8.09 29.05
C ASP A 146 1.89 -7.81 28.77
N LYS A 147 2.78 -8.67 29.31
CA LYS A 147 4.21 -8.64 28.96
C LYS A 147 4.43 -9.37 27.65
N LEU A 148 4.48 -8.62 26.56
CA LEU A 148 4.63 -9.17 25.23
C LEU A 148 6.09 -9.50 24.90
N SER A 149 6.29 -10.62 24.21
CA SER A 149 7.53 -10.95 23.49
C SER A 149 7.68 -10.08 22.24
N TYR A 150 8.85 -10.11 21.61
CA TYR A 150 9.09 -9.40 20.36
C TYR A 150 8.17 -9.89 19.24
N GLU A 151 7.96 -11.18 19.14
CA GLU A 151 7.07 -11.81 18.15
C GLU A 151 5.61 -11.38 18.33
N GLU A 152 5.14 -11.29 19.57
CA GLU A 152 3.78 -10.81 19.87
C GLU A 152 3.62 -9.32 19.53
N TRP A 153 4.67 -8.50 19.73
CA TRP A 153 4.67 -7.11 19.27
C TRP A 153 4.56 -6.97 17.77
N LEU A 154 5.20 -7.86 17.00
CA LEU A 154 5.04 -7.91 15.55
C LEU A 154 3.60 -8.25 15.14
N ASP A 155 2.96 -9.17 15.84
CA ASP A 155 1.56 -9.52 15.58
C ASP A 155 0.61 -8.36 15.89
N VAL A 156 0.85 -7.62 16.98
CA VAL A 156 0.13 -6.38 17.30
C VAL A 156 0.30 -5.36 16.17
N TYR A 157 1.53 -5.11 15.74
CA TYR A 157 1.81 -4.17 14.66
C TYR A 157 1.12 -4.56 13.35
N LYS A 158 1.24 -5.82 12.93
CA LYS A 158 0.58 -6.34 11.71
C LYS A 158 -0.94 -6.18 11.77
N LYS A 159 -1.55 -6.39 12.94
CA LYS A 159 -2.99 -6.18 13.14
C LYS A 159 -3.38 -4.72 13.06
N LEU A 160 -2.61 -3.82 13.65
CA LEU A 160 -2.88 -2.38 13.57
C LEU A 160 -2.82 -1.89 12.12
N VAL A 161 -1.82 -2.34 11.35
CA VAL A 161 -1.72 -2.03 9.92
C VAL A 161 -2.89 -2.63 9.13
N PHE A 162 -3.29 -3.86 9.42
CA PHE A 162 -4.46 -4.47 8.78
C PHE A 162 -5.72 -3.62 8.99
N TRP A 163 -5.97 -3.19 10.22
CA TRP A 163 -7.15 -2.37 10.52
C TRP A 163 -7.04 -0.95 9.93
N GLU A 164 -5.84 -0.39 9.82
CA GLU A 164 -5.62 0.88 9.13
C GLU A 164 -6.08 0.79 7.66
N LEU A 165 -5.66 -0.24 6.94
CA LEU A 165 -6.04 -0.46 5.55
C LEU A 165 -7.53 -0.83 5.37
N GLU A 166 -8.14 -1.55 6.32
CA GLU A 166 -9.55 -1.89 6.23
C GLU A 166 -10.45 -0.69 6.57
N LEU A 167 -10.07 0.12 7.57
CA LEU A 167 -10.84 1.29 7.95
C LEU A 167 -10.68 2.44 6.96
N GLU A 168 -9.56 2.56 6.25
CA GLU A 168 -9.40 3.53 5.14
C GLU A 168 -10.44 3.33 4.03
N LYS A 169 -10.98 2.14 3.87
CA LYS A 169 -12.06 1.85 2.91
C LYS A 169 -13.42 2.33 3.40
N LEU A 170 -13.52 2.74 4.67
CA LEU A 170 -14.74 3.20 5.31
C LEU A 170 -14.68 4.73 5.50
N ASP A 171 -15.79 5.39 5.22
CA ASP A 171 -15.94 6.81 5.52
C ASP A 171 -16.45 7.00 6.97
N ASP A 172 -15.61 6.58 7.94
CA ASP A 172 -15.91 6.64 9.37
C ASP A 172 -14.78 7.31 10.16
N PRO A 173 -14.79 8.64 10.32
CA PRO A 173 -13.76 9.39 11.05
C PRO A 173 -13.60 8.95 12.52
N GLN A 174 -14.68 8.48 13.17
CA GLN A 174 -14.62 8.07 14.58
C GLN A 174 -13.78 6.79 14.73
N MET A 175 -13.92 5.81 13.81
CA MET A 175 -13.12 4.60 13.83
C MET A 175 -11.64 4.90 13.55
N HIS A 176 -11.33 5.85 12.69
CA HIS A 176 -9.96 6.31 12.44
C HIS A 176 -9.34 6.95 13.69
N GLU A 177 -10.09 7.78 14.41
CA GLU A 177 -9.62 8.39 15.66
C GLU A 177 -9.31 7.31 16.72
N ILE A 178 -10.19 6.34 16.89
CA ILE A 178 -10.03 5.24 17.83
C ILE A 178 -8.78 4.41 17.47
N LEU A 179 -8.57 4.09 16.19
CA LEU A 179 -7.37 3.38 15.75
C LEU A 179 -6.10 4.20 16.00
N THR A 180 -6.13 5.51 15.75
CA THR A 180 -4.99 6.41 16.00
C THR A 180 -4.61 6.42 17.46
N MET A 181 -5.58 6.47 18.37
CA MET A 181 -5.34 6.37 19.82
C MET A 181 -4.71 5.02 20.18
N GLN A 182 -5.21 3.92 19.64
CA GLN A 182 -4.68 2.58 19.89
C GLN A 182 -3.25 2.40 19.35
N LYS A 183 -2.95 2.95 18.17
CA LYS A 183 -1.58 2.99 17.62
C LYS A 183 -0.64 3.79 18.53
N SER A 184 -1.08 4.91 19.05
CA SER A 184 -0.29 5.73 19.98
C SER A 184 0.01 4.99 21.27
N GLU A 185 -0.97 4.31 21.84
CA GLU A 185 -0.79 3.46 23.03
C GLU A 185 0.21 2.32 22.76
N ALA A 186 0.03 1.59 21.65
CA ALA A 186 0.95 0.52 21.26
C ALA A 186 2.38 1.02 21.07
N ASN A 187 2.57 2.17 20.42
CA ASN A 187 3.88 2.78 20.22
C ASN A 187 4.56 3.14 21.55
N MET A 188 3.82 3.70 22.49
CA MET A 188 4.34 4.05 23.81
C MET A 188 4.78 2.80 24.59
N GLN A 189 4.00 1.75 24.54
CA GLN A 189 4.31 0.47 25.21
C GLN A 189 5.49 -0.24 24.55
N PHE A 190 5.52 -0.27 23.22
CA PHE A 190 6.63 -0.85 22.46
C PHE A 190 7.94 -0.09 22.70
N SER A 191 7.90 1.24 22.84
CA SER A 191 9.10 2.03 23.18
C SER A 191 9.70 1.58 24.51
N LYS A 192 8.88 1.37 25.53
CA LYS A 192 9.33 0.84 26.82
C LYS A 192 9.92 -0.57 26.69
N PHE A 193 9.25 -1.43 25.91
CA PHE A 193 9.76 -2.77 25.63
C PHE A 193 11.17 -2.72 25.00
N ILE A 194 11.38 -1.81 24.03
CA ILE A 194 12.69 -1.63 23.40
C ILE A 194 13.73 -1.10 24.40
N GLU A 195 13.39 -0.11 25.22
CA GLU A 195 14.28 0.41 26.26
C GLU A 195 14.78 -0.70 27.21
N ASP A 196 13.89 -1.60 27.60
CA ASP A 196 14.21 -2.70 28.49
C ASP A 196 15.07 -3.80 27.85
N HIS A 197 14.96 -4.02 26.53
CA HIS A 197 15.52 -5.20 25.89
C HIS A 197 16.69 -4.91 24.93
N TYR A 198 16.71 -3.76 24.26
CA TYR A 198 17.63 -3.47 23.17
C TYR A 198 19.11 -3.57 23.56
N LEU A 199 19.47 -3.01 24.71
CA LEU A 199 20.85 -3.09 25.17
C LEU A 199 21.29 -4.54 25.44
N GLY A 200 20.37 -5.38 25.91
CA GLY A 200 20.59 -6.82 26.04
C GLY A 200 20.87 -7.49 24.70
N TRP A 201 20.08 -7.18 23.67
CA TRP A 201 20.24 -7.74 22.33
C TRP A 201 21.59 -7.38 21.70
N VAL A 202 21.98 -6.11 21.75
CA VAL A 202 23.27 -5.65 21.23
C VAL A 202 24.47 -6.31 21.94
N ASN A 203 24.34 -6.60 23.21
CA ASN A 203 25.37 -7.27 24.01
C ASN A 203 25.28 -8.82 23.97
N GLY A 204 24.46 -9.39 23.08
CA GLY A 204 24.30 -10.84 22.95
C GLY A 204 23.62 -11.52 24.14
N LYS A 205 22.84 -10.77 24.93
CA LYS A 205 22.10 -11.29 26.09
C LYS A 205 20.62 -11.52 25.74
N GLY A 206 20.12 -12.69 26.10
CA GLY A 206 18.72 -13.05 25.84
C GLY A 206 18.44 -13.47 24.40
N LYS A 207 17.16 -13.63 24.08
CA LYS A 207 16.69 -13.96 22.73
C LYS A 207 16.56 -12.67 21.90
N ALA A 208 17.60 -12.33 21.15
CA ALA A 208 17.57 -11.17 20.27
C ALA A 208 16.82 -11.48 18.96
N PRO A 209 16.04 -10.53 18.40
CA PRO A 209 15.56 -10.64 17.04
C PRO A 209 16.73 -10.54 16.05
N LEU A 210 16.46 -10.82 14.77
CA LEU A 210 17.43 -10.55 13.71
C LEU A 210 17.67 -9.03 13.63
N LEU A 211 18.93 -8.58 13.76
CA LEU A 211 19.29 -7.17 13.68
C LEU A 211 19.81 -6.79 12.27
N SER A 212 19.82 -5.48 11.95
CA SER A 212 20.27 -4.96 10.64
C SER A 212 21.63 -5.50 10.20
N ASN A 213 22.61 -5.54 11.10
CA ASN A 213 23.98 -6.01 10.81
C ASN A 213 24.08 -7.52 10.51
N GLU A 214 23.07 -8.29 10.85
CA GLU A 214 23.05 -9.73 10.60
C GLU A 214 22.24 -10.13 9.35
N LEU A 215 21.44 -9.19 8.80
CA LEU A 215 20.42 -9.47 7.79
C LEU A 215 20.98 -10.17 6.56
N LEU A 216 21.97 -9.60 5.89
CA LEU A 216 22.56 -10.20 4.69
C LEU A 216 23.20 -11.56 4.99
N LYS A 217 23.94 -11.66 6.09
CA LYS A 217 24.62 -12.89 6.48
C LYS A 217 23.64 -14.03 6.77
N LYS A 218 22.49 -13.74 7.40
CA LYS A 218 21.53 -14.78 7.82
C LYS A 218 20.46 -15.08 6.77
N LYS A 219 20.05 -14.09 5.95
CA LYS A 219 18.92 -14.24 5.03
C LYS A 219 19.33 -14.22 3.55
N ALA A 220 20.29 -13.40 3.13
CA ALA A 220 20.64 -13.26 1.72
C ALA A 220 21.80 -14.15 1.26
N PHE A 221 22.91 -14.15 2.00
CA PHE A 221 24.11 -14.92 1.61
C PHE A 221 23.91 -16.43 1.58
N PRO A 222 23.08 -17.07 2.43
CA PRO A 222 22.77 -18.49 2.30
C PRO A 222 22.11 -18.88 0.99
N LEU A 223 21.46 -17.93 0.29
CA LEU A 223 20.84 -18.15 -1.01
C LEU A 223 21.85 -18.15 -2.16
N ILE A 224 23.08 -17.65 -1.95
CA ILE A 224 24.11 -17.59 -2.98
C ILE A 224 24.61 -19.00 -3.27
N ASN A 225 24.22 -19.50 -4.40
CA ASN A 225 24.74 -20.73 -4.96
C ASN A 225 25.29 -20.47 -6.38
N ASN A 226 26.07 -21.37 -6.91
CA ASN A 226 26.80 -21.16 -8.17
C ASN A 226 25.90 -21.17 -9.43
N ASN A 227 24.58 -21.36 -9.28
CA ASN A 227 23.71 -21.63 -10.41
C ASN A 227 22.62 -20.56 -10.62
N VAL A 228 22.28 -19.75 -9.61
CA VAL A 228 21.20 -18.78 -9.69
C VAL A 228 21.64 -17.46 -9.08
N PRO A 229 21.53 -16.33 -9.81
CA PRO A 229 21.85 -15.01 -9.27
C PRO A 229 20.83 -14.60 -8.20
N VAL A 230 21.33 -14.05 -7.11
CA VAL A 230 20.51 -13.48 -6.03
C VAL A 230 20.39 -11.98 -6.21
N PHE A 231 19.17 -11.46 -6.18
CA PHE A 231 18.89 -10.03 -6.16
C PHE A 231 18.40 -9.62 -4.78
N PHE A 232 19.18 -8.81 -4.10
CA PHE A 232 18.80 -8.15 -2.86
C PHE A 232 18.32 -6.75 -3.19
N ILE A 233 17.01 -6.52 -3.10
CA ILE A 233 16.39 -5.24 -3.40
C ILE A 233 15.99 -4.59 -2.08
N LEU A 234 16.60 -3.44 -1.77
CA LEU A 234 16.29 -2.62 -0.62
C LEU A 234 15.51 -1.39 -1.09
N ILE A 235 14.26 -1.26 -0.66
CA ILE A 235 13.44 -0.08 -0.93
C ILE A 235 13.44 0.76 0.35
N ASP A 236 14.14 1.88 0.30
CA ASP A 236 14.29 2.77 1.45
C ASP A 236 12.96 3.48 1.75
N ASN A 237 12.62 3.55 3.05
CA ASN A 237 11.39 4.18 3.54
C ASN A 237 10.06 3.55 3.04
N LEU A 238 10.09 2.31 2.54
CA LEU A 238 8.87 1.56 2.23
C LEU A 238 8.23 1.05 3.51
N ARG A 239 7.03 1.53 3.84
CA ARG A 239 6.29 1.09 5.03
C ARG A 239 5.57 -0.23 4.82
N TYR A 240 5.24 -0.92 5.91
CA TYR A 240 4.56 -2.22 5.85
C TYR A 240 3.14 -2.12 5.27
N ASP A 241 2.40 -1.03 5.52
CA ASP A 241 1.10 -0.76 4.90
C ASP A 241 1.22 -0.66 3.37
N GLN A 242 2.24 0.06 2.88
CA GLN A 242 2.54 0.16 1.45
C GLN A 242 2.91 -1.21 0.87
N TRP A 243 3.74 -1.98 1.58
CA TRP A 243 4.04 -3.36 1.18
C TRP A 243 2.77 -4.21 1.05
N ARG A 244 1.84 -4.12 1.99
CA ARG A 244 0.58 -4.86 1.94
C ARG A 244 -0.28 -4.52 0.72
N ILE A 245 -0.19 -3.28 0.24
CA ILE A 245 -0.91 -2.83 -0.96
C ILE A 245 -0.25 -3.34 -2.24
N ILE A 246 1.09 -3.28 -2.33
CA ILE A 246 1.81 -3.65 -3.56
C ILE A 246 2.10 -5.14 -3.68
N ASN A 247 2.14 -5.88 -2.57
CA ASN A 247 2.47 -7.30 -2.56
C ASN A 247 1.58 -8.16 -3.49
N PRO A 248 0.25 -7.97 -3.57
CA PRO A 248 -0.58 -8.70 -4.52
C PRO A 248 -0.13 -8.54 -5.98
N LEU A 249 0.29 -7.33 -6.39
CA LEU A 249 0.79 -7.05 -7.73
C LEU A 249 2.14 -7.75 -8.01
N ILE A 250 3.00 -7.82 -6.99
CA ILE A 250 4.30 -8.51 -7.10
C ILE A 250 4.08 -10.02 -7.21
N THR A 251 3.14 -10.58 -6.45
CA THR A 251 2.87 -12.01 -6.46
C THR A 251 2.17 -12.53 -7.72
N GLU A 252 1.67 -11.66 -8.58
CA GLU A 252 1.26 -12.04 -9.96
C GLU A 252 2.43 -12.52 -10.81
N HIS A 253 3.65 -12.04 -10.52
CA HIS A 253 4.86 -12.32 -11.30
C HIS A 253 5.89 -13.15 -10.53
N PHE A 254 5.87 -13.12 -9.21
CA PHE A 254 6.85 -13.76 -8.33
C PHE A 254 6.16 -14.60 -7.26
N ARG A 255 6.71 -15.79 -7.00
CA ARG A 255 6.26 -16.61 -5.86
C ARG A 255 6.88 -16.06 -4.58
N LEU A 256 6.05 -15.78 -3.58
CA LEU A 256 6.49 -15.46 -2.23
C LEU A 256 6.80 -16.76 -1.48
N ASP A 257 8.07 -17.01 -1.19
CA ASP A 257 8.50 -18.21 -0.47
C ASP A 257 8.52 -17.99 1.05
N GLU A 258 8.93 -16.81 1.51
CA GLU A 258 9.02 -16.46 2.94
C GLU A 258 8.73 -14.97 3.13
N GLU A 259 7.99 -14.62 4.19
CA GLU A 259 7.85 -13.26 4.70
C GLU A 259 8.32 -13.22 6.15
N ASP A 260 9.34 -12.41 6.44
CA ASP A 260 9.92 -12.32 7.77
C ASP A 260 10.22 -10.86 8.14
N THR A 261 10.62 -10.63 9.37
CA THR A 261 10.93 -9.32 9.90
C THR A 261 12.29 -9.31 10.58
N TYR A 262 12.91 -8.14 10.60
CA TYR A 262 14.11 -7.89 11.40
C TYR A 262 13.92 -6.61 12.21
N SER A 263 14.66 -6.47 13.30
CA SER A 263 14.71 -5.21 14.05
C SER A 263 15.83 -4.34 13.50
N SER A 264 15.49 -3.12 13.12
CA SER A 264 16.51 -2.13 12.81
C SER A 264 17.36 -1.85 14.05
N ILE A 265 18.65 -1.58 13.84
CA ILE A 265 19.49 -1.05 14.93
C ILE A 265 19.08 0.40 15.24
N PHE A 266 19.35 0.84 16.46
CA PHE A 266 19.13 2.21 16.89
C PHE A 266 20.45 3.00 16.92
N PRO A 267 20.43 4.28 16.47
CA PRO A 267 19.31 4.98 15.82
C PRO A 267 18.90 4.33 14.50
N THR A 268 17.60 4.38 14.16
CA THR A 268 17.08 3.80 12.92
C THR A 268 17.37 4.65 11.68
N ALA A 269 18.03 5.79 11.84
CA ALA A 269 18.41 6.68 10.75
C ALA A 269 19.22 5.90 9.69
N THR A 270 18.95 6.20 8.43
CA THR A 270 19.47 5.50 7.24
C THR A 270 20.98 5.31 7.27
N GLN A 271 21.73 6.33 7.70
CA GLN A 271 23.19 6.28 7.81
C GLN A 271 23.70 5.22 8.78
N TYR A 272 22.97 4.91 9.84
CA TYR A 272 23.34 3.84 10.78
C TYR A 272 22.77 2.50 10.34
N ALA A 273 21.45 2.44 10.19
CA ALA A 273 20.73 1.19 9.96
C ALA A 273 21.06 0.56 8.59
N ARG A 274 21.05 1.35 7.51
CA ARG A 274 21.33 0.85 6.16
C ARG A 274 22.82 0.54 5.95
N ASN A 275 23.72 1.39 6.43
CA ASN A 275 25.16 1.09 6.41
C ASN A 275 25.46 -0.19 7.23
N SER A 276 24.76 -0.43 8.32
CA SER A 276 24.89 -1.67 9.10
C SER A 276 24.45 -2.91 8.33
N ILE A 277 23.38 -2.82 7.52
CA ILE A 277 22.98 -3.91 6.63
C ILE A 277 24.11 -4.27 5.66
N PHE A 278 24.69 -3.26 4.98
CA PHE A 278 25.72 -3.48 3.96
C PHE A 278 27.10 -3.78 4.54
N SER A 279 27.43 -3.30 5.72
CA SER A 279 28.71 -3.60 6.37
C SER A 279 28.70 -4.92 7.17
N GLY A 280 27.52 -5.33 7.68
CA GLY A 280 27.43 -6.42 8.65
C GLY A 280 28.06 -6.09 9.98
N LEU A 281 28.12 -4.80 10.35
CA LEU A 281 28.79 -4.27 11.54
C LEU A 281 27.89 -3.26 12.26
N MET A 282 28.12 -3.12 13.56
CA MET A 282 27.52 -2.06 14.35
C MET A 282 28.27 -0.72 14.10
N PRO A 283 27.64 0.46 14.32
CA PRO A 283 28.24 1.76 14.03
C PRO A 283 29.67 1.97 14.55
N LEU A 284 29.93 1.64 15.81
CA LEU A 284 31.27 1.75 16.40
C LEU A 284 32.32 0.82 15.73
N GLU A 285 31.88 -0.32 15.24
CA GLU A 285 32.75 -1.26 14.52
C GLU A 285 33.03 -0.72 13.10
N MET A 286 32.03 -0.09 12.45
CA MET A 286 32.20 0.58 11.16
C MET A 286 33.19 1.72 11.23
N GLU A 287 33.06 2.60 12.22
CA GLU A 287 33.99 3.70 12.45
C GLU A 287 35.44 3.23 12.60
N LYS A 288 35.66 2.18 13.42
CA LYS A 288 36.99 1.60 13.63
C LYS A 288 37.56 0.92 12.38
N ARG A 289 36.71 0.26 11.60
CA ARG A 289 37.14 -0.52 10.42
C ARG A 289 37.33 0.33 9.19
N PHE A 290 36.53 1.39 9.05
CA PHE A 290 36.47 2.27 7.86
C PHE A 290 36.64 3.73 8.24
N PRO A 291 37.74 4.13 8.91
CA PRO A 291 37.87 5.49 9.44
C PRO A 291 37.85 6.59 8.37
N GLY A 292 38.08 6.25 7.09
CA GLY A 292 38.01 7.19 5.97
C GLY A 292 36.71 7.15 5.18
N LEU A 293 35.79 6.21 5.47
CA LEU A 293 34.52 6.04 4.76
C LEU A 293 33.31 6.23 5.66
N TRP A 294 33.47 6.09 6.98
CA TRP A 294 32.45 6.34 7.97
C TRP A 294 32.27 7.85 8.17
N GLN A 295 31.04 8.31 8.25
CA GLN A 295 30.68 9.69 8.55
C GLN A 295 29.64 9.70 9.68
N ASN A 296 29.87 10.58 10.66
CA ASN A 296 28.94 10.84 11.76
C ASN A 296 27.88 11.86 11.34
N ASP A 297 26.87 12.08 12.20
CA ASP A 297 25.76 12.99 11.93
C ASP A 297 26.23 14.43 11.66
N ASP A 298 27.22 14.88 12.40
CA ASP A 298 27.77 16.24 12.33
C ASP A 298 28.73 16.46 11.16
N ASP A 299 29.15 15.39 10.46
CA ASP A 299 30.05 15.48 9.34
C ASP A 299 29.34 16.06 8.10
N GLU A 300 30.02 16.87 7.29
CA GLU A 300 29.49 17.35 6.02
C GLU A 300 29.47 16.23 4.95
N GLY A 301 28.47 16.25 4.07
CA GLY A 301 28.38 15.36 2.92
C GLY A 301 27.36 14.23 3.02
N GLY A 302 27.37 13.35 2.04
CA GLY A 302 26.42 12.23 1.93
C GLY A 302 26.79 11.06 2.82
N LYS A 303 25.94 10.71 3.77
CA LYS A 303 26.20 9.70 4.81
C LYS A 303 26.21 8.25 4.28
N ASN A 304 25.61 7.98 3.12
CA ASN A 304 25.46 6.65 2.53
C ASN A 304 26.13 6.54 1.16
N MET A 305 27.33 7.09 1.04
CA MET A 305 28.07 7.10 -0.23
C MET A 305 28.90 5.82 -0.46
N HIS A 306 29.21 5.07 0.61
CA HIS A 306 30.18 3.99 0.59
C HIS A 306 29.58 2.59 0.80
N GLU A 307 28.26 2.44 0.65
CA GLU A 307 27.54 1.19 0.88
C GLU A 307 28.10 0.03 0.02
N GLY A 308 28.50 0.29 -1.24
CA GLY A 308 29.12 -0.68 -2.10
C GLY A 308 30.47 -1.20 -1.57
N ALA A 309 31.29 -0.33 -0.97
CA ALA A 309 32.57 -0.71 -0.34
C ALA A 309 32.32 -1.51 0.95
N PHE A 310 31.32 -1.15 1.73
CA PHE A 310 30.90 -1.90 2.92
C PHE A 310 30.42 -3.30 2.55
N LEU A 311 29.60 -3.42 1.49
CA LEU A 311 29.13 -4.70 0.96
C LEU A 311 30.28 -5.59 0.49
N ALA A 312 31.26 -5.02 -0.23
CA ALA A 312 32.43 -5.73 -0.70
C ALA A 312 33.22 -6.38 0.47
N ASP A 313 33.46 -5.62 1.52
CA ASP A 313 34.12 -6.11 2.73
C ASP A 313 33.29 -7.17 3.45
N GLN A 314 31.96 -6.98 3.57
CA GLN A 314 31.10 -7.95 4.21
C GLN A 314 31.07 -9.29 3.44
N ILE A 315 30.94 -9.24 2.12
CA ILE A 315 30.99 -10.44 1.27
C ILE A 315 32.30 -11.20 1.51
N LYS A 316 33.45 -10.52 1.43
CA LYS A 316 34.76 -11.11 1.66
C LYS A 316 34.89 -11.77 3.03
N ARG A 317 34.40 -11.10 4.09
CA ARG A 317 34.45 -11.63 5.47
C ARG A 317 33.49 -12.81 5.67
N SER A 318 32.31 -12.76 5.06
CA SER A 318 31.23 -13.72 5.32
C SER A 318 31.35 -14.97 4.48
N LEU A 319 31.60 -14.84 3.17
CA LEU A 319 31.60 -15.98 2.24
C LEU A 319 32.96 -16.71 2.19
N ARG A 320 34.06 -16.03 2.49
CA ARG A 320 35.43 -16.56 2.43
C ARG A 320 35.79 -17.20 1.08
N LYS A 321 35.09 -16.81 0.02
CA LYS A 321 35.30 -17.18 -1.38
C LYS A 321 35.16 -15.94 -2.25
N ASP A 322 35.70 -15.98 -3.44
CA ASP A 322 35.40 -14.97 -4.43
C ASP A 322 33.92 -15.06 -4.83
N CYS A 323 33.27 -13.95 -4.80
CA CYS A 323 31.86 -13.81 -5.18
C CYS A 323 31.72 -12.62 -6.14
N LYS A 324 31.25 -12.88 -7.34
CA LYS A 324 30.98 -11.83 -8.30
C LYS A 324 29.70 -11.11 -7.91
N PHE A 325 29.78 -9.83 -7.59
CA PHE A 325 28.63 -9.05 -7.15
C PHE A 325 28.56 -7.68 -7.83
N SER A 326 27.39 -7.04 -7.73
CA SER A 326 27.17 -5.64 -8.07
C SER A 326 26.45 -4.90 -6.96
N TYR A 327 26.64 -3.58 -6.91
CA TYR A 327 25.91 -2.66 -6.08
C TYR A 327 25.39 -1.50 -6.95
N ASN A 328 24.08 -1.28 -6.95
CA ASN A 328 23.40 -0.25 -7.74
C ASN A 328 22.50 0.57 -6.85
N LYS A 329 22.60 1.90 -6.92
CA LYS A 329 21.74 2.82 -6.18
C LYS A 329 20.91 3.62 -7.17
N ILE A 330 19.59 3.48 -7.06
CA ILE A 330 18.59 4.13 -7.90
C ILE A 330 18.04 5.33 -7.15
N LEU A 331 18.31 6.54 -7.66
CA LEU A 331 17.82 7.78 -7.09
C LEU A 331 16.59 8.28 -7.86
N PRO A 332 16.67 8.72 -9.13
CA PRO A 332 15.51 9.06 -9.92
C PRO A 332 14.86 7.82 -10.58
N TYR A 333 13.61 7.97 -11.03
CA TYR A 333 12.87 6.92 -11.72
C TYR A 333 13.57 6.40 -12.99
N ASP A 334 14.23 7.29 -13.74
CA ASP A 334 14.88 6.94 -15.00
C ASP A 334 16.12 6.05 -14.81
N ASP A 335 16.80 6.13 -13.67
CA ASP A 335 17.90 5.20 -13.34
C ASP A 335 17.40 3.74 -13.25
N GLY A 336 16.16 3.55 -12.79
CA GLY A 336 15.53 2.24 -12.75
C GLY A 336 15.33 1.64 -14.14
N LYS A 337 14.94 2.46 -15.14
CA LYS A 337 14.83 2.02 -16.53
C LYS A 337 16.19 1.65 -17.10
N ALA A 338 17.21 2.48 -16.87
CA ALA A 338 18.57 2.20 -17.31
C ALA A 338 19.12 0.90 -16.70
N LEU A 339 18.81 0.60 -15.44
CA LEU A 339 19.19 -0.66 -14.80
C LEU A 339 18.49 -1.86 -15.43
N ASN A 340 17.21 -1.71 -15.82
CA ASN A 340 16.46 -2.76 -16.49
C ASN A 340 17.08 -3.16 -17.84
N GLU A 341 17.61 -2.19 -18.60
CA GLU A 341 18.33 -2.45 -19.85
C GLU A 341 19.62 -3.25 -19.63
N GLN A 342 20.19 -3.17 -18.44
CA GLN A 342 21.42 -3.86 -18.05
C GLN A 342 21.18 -5.19 -17.30
N VAL A 343 19.93 -5.64 -17.17
CA VAL A 343 19.58 -6.84 -16.39
C VAL A 343 20.38 -8.08 -16.80
N ASN A 344 20.65 -8.26 -18.08
CA ASN A 344 21.46 -9.39 -18.61
C ASN A 344 22.90 -9.39 -18.06
N ASN A 345 23.46 -8.23 -17.74
CA ASN A 345 24.78 -8.14 -17.12
C ASN A 345 24.70 -8.52 -15.64
N LEU A 346 23.61 -8.14 -14.96
CA LEU A 346 23.36 -8.50 -13.56
C LEU A 346 23.19 -10.01 -13.37
N LEU A 347 22.58 -10.69 -14.34
CA LEU A 347 22.38 -12.14 -14.30
C LEU A 347 23.74 -12.94 -14.31
N GLN A 348 24.84 -12.28 -14.65
CA GLN A 348 26.18 -12.90 -14.61
C GLN A 348 26.86 -12.81 -13.24
N ASN A 349 26.26 -12.11 -12.29
CA ASN A 349 26.76 -12.01 -10.92
C ASN A 349 26.08 -13.04 -10.03
N GLU A 350 26.79 -13.49 -8.99
CA GLU A 350 26.20 -14.37 -7.96
C GLU A 350 25.28 -13.59 -7.02
N PHE A 351 25.59 -12.29 -6.78
CA PHE A 351 24.82 -11.42 -5.89
C PHE A 351 24.69 -10.01 -6.47
N ASN A 352 23.48 -9.46 -6.46
CA ASN A 352 23.19 -8.12 -6.92
C ASN A 352 22.45 -7.36 -5.83
N ALA A 353 23.05 -6.29 -5.31
CA ALA A 353 22.40 -5.39 -4.37
C ALA A 353 21.88 -4.17 -5.11
N ILE A 354 20.59 -3.87 -4.95
CA ILE A 354 19.91 -2.73 -5.56
C ILE A 354 19.23 -1.94 -4.45
N VAL A 355 19.60 -0.66 -4.31
CA VAL A 355 18.98 0.25 -3.34
C VAL A 355 18.07 1.22 -4.08
N TYR A 356 16.81 1.22 -3.72
CA TYR A 356 15.77 2.05 -4.32
C TYR A 356 15.39 3.19 -3.36
N ASN A 357 15.82 4.42 -3.65
CA ASN A 357 15.58 5.58 -2.80
C ASN A 357 14.36 6.42 -3.23
N PHE A 358 13.64 6.03 -4.26
CA PHE A 358 12.55 6.83 -4.81
C PHE A 358 11.43 7.10 -3.80
N VAL A 359 11.09 6.12 -2.97
CA VAL A 359 10.04 6.27 -1.94
C VAL A 359 10.45 7.28 -0.88
N ASP A 360 11.74 7.25 -0.47
CA ASP A 360 12.32 8.18 0.47
C ASP A 360 12.30 9.62 -0.08
N LEU A 361 12.72 9.81 -1.33
CA LEU A 361 12.68 11.11 -2.02
C LEU A 361 11.24 11.68 -2.11
N LEU A 362 10.24 10.83 -2.39
CA LEU A 362 8.83 11.25 -2.40
C LEU A 362 8.35 11.70 -1.03
N SER A 363 8.78 11.03 0.04
CA SER A 363 8.41 11.40 1.41
C SER A 363 8.97 12.77 1.78
N HIS A 364 10.22 13.07 1.42
CA HIS A 364 10.85 14.38 1.65
C HIS A 364 10.27 15.51 0.77
N ALA A 365 9.76 15.20 -0.41
CA ALA A 365 9.16 16.21 -1.30
C ALA A 365 7.77 16.69 -0.84
N ARG A 366 7.12 15.99 0.11
CA ARG A 366 5.80 16.33 0.65
C ARG A 366 5.85 17.14 1.96
N THR A 367 7.00 17.33 2.54
CA THR A 367 7.25 18.18 3.72
C THR A 367 7.72 19.56 3.31
#